data_8548f049c4ab8827f1cd8b050bd1bb15
#
_entry.id   8548f049c4ab8827f1cd8b050bd1bb15
#
_cell.length_a   1.000
_cell.length_b   1.000
_cell.length_c   1.000
_cell.angle_alpha   90.00
_cell.angle_beta   90.00
_cell.angle_gamma   90.00
#
_symmetry.space_group_name_H-M   'P 1'
#
loop_
_entity.id
_entity.type
_entity.pdbx_description
1 polymer ?
#
loop_
_entity_poly.entity_id
_entity_poly.type
_entity_poly.pdbx_seq_one_letter_code
_entity_poly.pdbx_strand_id
1 'polypeptide(L)'
;MKKFHCPTCGSSFVRATNCEGGIERLLSLVNLFPFRCQLCTNRFRLFYSGAHRNTQMSDRRQYTRLAASIEAQVLNSKQPSVTNRITDISMGGCTLQTTGLQKGAFIELVLKPTVEDETIRIQKAMVCSVRPSSIGIRFLDVQLENHRRLAQVVLGLLVGQGLDLPVNA
;
A
#
# COMPACT_ATOMS: atom_id res chain seq x y z
N MET A 1 -1.99 20.08 -17.55
CA MET A 1 -1.65 19.47 -16.22
C MET A 1 -0.45 18.58 -16.40
N LYS A 2 0.65 18.79 -15.68
CA LYS A 2 1.83 17.91 -15.76
C LYS A 2 1.49 16.61 -15.00
N LYS A 3 1.34 15.51 -15.73
CA LYS A 3 1.24 14.17 -15.11
C LYS A 3 2.62 13.78 -14.62
N PHE A 4 2.76 13.54 -13.33
CA PHE A 4 3.98 13.02 -12.74
C PHE A 4 4.07 11.51 -12.99
N HIS A 5 5.27 11.04 -13.32
CA HIS A 5 5.53 9.63 -13.57
C HIS A 5 6.65 9.14 -12.64
N CYS A 6 6.55 7.90 -12.23
CA CYS A 6 7.61 7.27 -11.45
C CYS A 6 8.86 7.09 -12.31
N PRO A 7 10.04 7.56 -11.88
CA PRO A 7 11.28 7.43 -12.66
C PRO A 7 11.74 5.98 -12.83
N THR A 8 11.25 5.06 -11.98
CA THR A 8 11.67 3.65 -11.99
C THR A 8 10.81 2.78 -12.88
N CYS A 9 9.48 2.92 -12.84
CA CYS A 9 8.54 2.05 -13.57
C CYS A 9 7.65 2.79 -14.56
N GLY A 10 7.78 4.12 -14.71
CA GLY A 10 6.99 4.93 -15.64
C GLY A 10 5.51 5.14 -15.26
N SER A 11 5.04 4.52 -14.17
CA SER A 11 3.65 4.62 -13.74
C SER A 11 3.25 6.05 -13.35
N SER A 12 2.04 6.47 -13.72
CA SER A 12 1.43 7.73 -13.28
C SER A 12 0.80 7.66 -11.88
N PHE A 13 0.68 6.45 -11.30
CA PHE A 13 0.15 6.25 -9.95
C PHE A 13 1.20 6.62 -8.91
N VAL A 14 1.41 7.91 -8.71
CA VAL A 14 2.34 8.47 -7.73
C VAL A 14 1.60 9.34 -6.73
N ARG A 15 2.03 9.32 -5.48
CA ARG A 15 1.41 10.07 -4.39
C ARG A 15 2.45 10.86 -3.62
N ALA A 16 2.13 12.10 -3.25
CA ALA A 16 2.93 12.87 -2.31
C ALA A 16 2.91 12.19 -0.94
N THR A 17 4.05 12.14 -0.28
CA THR A 17 4.21 11.55 1.06
C THR A 17 4.74 12.59 2.04
N ASN A 18 4.57 12.32 3.33
CA ASN A 18 5.10 13.20 4.36
C ASN A 18 6.63 13.27 4.31
N CYS A 19 7.17 14.43 4.64
CA CYS A 19 8.61 14.62 4.80
C CYS A 19 9.12 13.80 5.99
N GLU A 20 10.07 12.92 5.76
CA GLU A 20 10.75 12.13 6.77
C GLU A 20 12.12 12.74 7.06
N GLY A 21 12.28 13.27 8.28
CA GLY A 21 13.54 13.88 8.71
C GLY A 21 13.73 15.36 8.34
N GLY A 22 14.82 15.95 8.85
CA GLY A 22 15.13 17.38 8.73
C GLY A 22 15.47 17.82 7.30
N ILE A 23 16.17 16.96 6.56
CA ILE A 23 16.60 17.25 5.17
C ILE A 23 15.38 17.43 4.25
N GLU A 24 14.39 16.55 4.33
CA GLU A 24 13.18 16.67 3.49
C GLU A 24 12.34 17.90 3.85
N ARG A 25 12.33 18.30 5.12
CA ARG A 25 11.68 19.55 5.56
C ARG A 25 12.39 20.77 4.97
N LEU A 26 13.73 20.77 4.95
CA LEU A 26 14.50 21.83 4.31
C LEU A 26 14.23 21.88 2.79
N LEU A 27 14.25 20.76 2.12
CA LEU A 27 13.97 20.65 0.68
C LEU A 27 12.53 21.10 0.35
N SER A 28 11.58 20.93 1.25
CA SER A 28 10.22 21.41 1.05
C SER A 28 10.11 22.95 1.00
N LEU A 29 11.07 23.69 1.58
CA LEU A 29 11.13 25.15 1.48
C LEU A 29 11.42 25.62 0.05
N VAL A 30 12.17 24.82 -0.72
CA VAL A 30 12.44 25.08 -2.14
C VAL A 30 11.48 24.31 -3.07
N ASN A 31 10.29 23.94 -2.56
CA ASN A 31 9.26 23.22 -3.30
C ASN A 31 9.67 21.82 -3.81
N LEU A 32 10.64 21.18 -3.19
CA LEU A 32 11.05 19.82 -3.51
C LEU A 32 10.42 18.84 -2.51
N PHE A 33 9.37 18.13 -2.95
CA PHE A 33 8.56 17.25 -2.11
C PHE A 33 8.82 15.78 -2.39
N PRO A 34 8.73 14.91 -1.36
CA PRO A 34 8.80 13.47 -1.54
C PRO A 34 7.51 12.90 -2.14
N PHE A 35 7.68 12.03 -3.12
CA PHE A 35 6.61 11.24 -3.75
C PHE A 35 6.92 9.75 -3.64
N ARG A 36 5.89 8.94 -3.64
CA ARG A 36 6.01 7.48 -3.65
C ARG A 36 5.14 6.88 -4.74
N CYS A 37 5.74 5.98 -5.51
CA CYS A 37 5.00 5.18 -6.47
C CYS A 37 4.09 4.18 -5.75
N GLN A 38 2.85 4.07 -6.21
CA GLN A 38 1.84 3.18 -5.61
C GLN A 38 1.97 1.73 -6.12
N LEU A 39 2.86 1.47 -7.10
CA LEU A 39 3.10 0.14 -7.66
C LEU A 39 4.48 -0.41 -7.32
N CYS A 40 5.57 0.27 -7.73
CA CYS A 40 6.92 -0.22 -7.48
C CYS A 40 7.50 0.23 -6.14
N THR A 41 6.73 0.97 -5.33
CA THR A 41 7.09 1.47 -4.00
C THR A 41 8.27 2.44 -3.95
N ASN A 42 8.89 2.76 -5.09
CA ASN A 42 10.02 3.69 -5.15
C ASN A 42 9.64 5.06 -4.59
N ARG A 43 10.53 5.63 -3.77
CA ARG A 43 10.40 6.98 -3.21
C ARG A 43 11.37 7.91 -3.93
N PHE A 44 10.86 9.02 -4.43
CA PHE A 44 11.62 10.01 -5.19
C PHE A 44 11.13 11.42 -4.87
N ARG A 45 11.82 12.43 -5.38
CA ARG A 45 11.49 13.83 -5.11
C ARG A 45 11.18 14.56 -6.40
N LEU A 46 10.17 15.43 -6.35
CA LEU A 46 9.77 16.28 -7.47
C LEU A 46 9.58 17.71 -7.02
N PHE A 47 9.88 18.65 -7.93
CA PHE A 47 9.48 20.04 -7.76
C PHE A 47 7.97 20.16 -7.95
N TYR A 48 7.31 20.67 -6.93
CA TYR A 48 5.88 20.86 -6.92
C TYR A 48 5.51 22.25 -6.38
N SER A 49 4.98 23.12 -7.25
CA SER A 49 4.60 24.50 -6.92
C SER A 49 3.08 24.69 -6.77
N GLY A 50 2.29 23.61 -6.69
CA GLY A 50 0.83 23.69 -6.59
C GLY A 50 0.32 24.21 -5.24
N ALA A 51 -0.80 24.95 -5.29
CA ALA A 51 -1.45 25.55 -4.12
C ALA A 51 -2.07 24.53 -3.14
N HIS A 52 -2.19 23.27 -3.51
CA HIS A 52 -2.81 22.21 -2.68
C HIS A 52 -1.85 21.55 -1.68
N ARG A 53 -1.06 22.36 -0.96
CA ARG A 53 -0.14 21.86 0.08
C ARG A 53 -0.85 21.13 1.23
N ASN A 54 -2.14 21.37 1.46
CA ASN A 54 -2.76 20.98 2.73
C ASN A 54 -3.59 19.71 2.72
N THR A 55 -4.12 19.27 1.61
CA THR A 55 -5.10 18.17 1.61
C THR A 55 -4.48 16.77 1.46
N GLN A 56 -3.41 16.62 0.69
CA GLN A 56 -2.75 15.31 0.53
C GLN A 56 -1.71 15.02 1.61
N MET A 57 -1.11 16.06 2.22
CA MET A 57 -0.11 15.90 3.28
C MET A 57 -0.71 15.57 4.65
N SER A 58 -2.03 15.65 4.82
CA SER A 58 -2.70 15.32 6.09
C SER A 58 -2.83 13.80 6.32
N ASP A 59 -2.80 12.99 5.25
CA ASP A 59 -2.88 11.55 5.38
C ASP A 59 -1.49 10.95 5.67
N ARG A 60 -1.35 10.38 6.87
CA ARG A 60 -0.12 9.70 7.33
C ARG A 60 0.24 8.44 6.53
N ARG A 61 -0.66 7.98 5.64
CA ARG A 61 -0.47 6.76 4.87
C ARG A 61 0.43 7.02 3.67
N GLN A 62 1.42 6.18 3.49
CA GLN A 62 2.32 6.23 2.34
C GLN A 62 1.70 5.66 1.06
N TYR A 63 0.68 4.80 1.21
CA TYR A 63 -0.03 4.14 0.12
C TYR A 63 -1.53 4.38 0.23
N THR A 64 -2.16 4.54 -0.92
CA THR A 64 -3.62 4.55 -1.04
C THR A 64 -4.14 3.14 -0.76
N ARG A 65 -5.16 3.02 0.06
CA ARG A 65 -5.85 1.76 0.30
C ARG A 65 -7.01 1.63 -0.65
N LEU A 66 -7.05 0.51 -1.33
CA LEU A 66 -8.04 0.19 -2.35
C LEU A 66 -9.00 -0.83 -1.78
N ALA A 67 -10.30 -0.58 -1.90
CA ALA A 67 -11.31 -1.55 -1.52
C ALA A 67 -11.10 -2.84 -2.33
N ALA A 68 -11.12 -3.97 -1.65
CA ALA A 68 -10.86 -5.28 -2.25
C ALA A 68 -11.70 -6.35 -1.54
N SER A 69 -11.93 -7.45 -2.24
CA SER A 69 -12.55 -8.64 -1.67
C SER A 69 -11.70 -9.85 -2.07
N ILE A 70 -10.61 -10.05 -1.34
CA ILE A 70 -9.59 -11.06 -1.63
C ILE A 70 -9.59 -12.07 -0.50
N GLU A 71 -9.58 -13.36 -0.85
CA GLU A 71 -9.38 -14.41 0.15
C GLU A 71 -7.92 -14.43 0.62
N ALA A 72 -7.72 -14.64 1.91
CA ALA A 72 -6.41 -14.74 2.50
C ALA A 72 -6.34 -15.82 3.58
N GLN A 73 -5.22 -16.50 3.63
CA GLN A 73 -4.90 -17.47 4.68
C GLN A 73 -3.75 -16.95 5.51
N VAL A 74 -3.91 -16.99 6.83
CA VAL A 74 -2.84 -16.70 7.79
C VAL A 74 -2.12 -18.03 8.06
N LEU A 75 -0.86 -18.08 7.67
CA LEU A 75 0.02 -19.19 8.01
C LEU A 75 0.75 -18.84 9.31
N ASN A 76 1.07 -19.84 10.11
CA ASN A 76 1.82 -19.67 11.36
C ASN A 76 1.01 -19.13 12.55
N SER A 77 -0.29 -19.28 12.55
CA SER A 77 -1.07 -19.17 13.78
C SER A 77 -1.23 -20.56 14.40
N LYS A 78 -1.24 -20.64 15.71
CA LYS A 78 -1.57 -21.87 16.46
C LYS A 78 -3.03 -22.33 16.22
N GLN A 79 -3.74 -21.64 15.35
CA GLN A 79 -5.11 -21.92 14.94
C GLN A 79 -5.12 -22.52 13.52
N PRO A 80 -6.05 -23.44 13.23
CA PRO A 80 -6.20 -23.98 11.89
C PRO A 80 -6.38 -22.82 10.89
N SER A 81 -5.90 -23.00 9.66
CA SER A 81 -5.95 -22.02 8.59
C SER A 81 -7.40 -21.58 8.32
N VAL A 82 -7.84 -20.54 9.02
CA VAL A 82 -9.14 -19.94 8.75
C VAL A 82 -9.00 -19.07 7.52
N THR A 83 -9.86 -19.31 6.53
CA THR A 83 -9.96 -18.43 5.36
C THR A 83 -10.54 -17.10 5.82
N ASN A 84 -9.79 -16.06 5.62
CA ASN A 84 -10.13 -14.70 5.99
C ASN A 84 -10.34 -13.86 4.74
N ARG A 85 -11.03 -12.73 4.85
CA ARG A 85 -11.26 -11.82 3.74
C ARG A 85 -10.51 -10.51 3.94
N ILE A 86 -9.81 -10.07 2.91
CA ILE A 86 -9.22 -8.74 2.84
C ILE A 86 -10.29 -7.76 2.35
N THR A 87 -10.46 -6.65 3.06
CA THR A 87 -11.41 -5.58 2.73
C THR A 87 -10.78 -4.38 2.06
N ASP A 88 -9.51 -4.15 2.30
CA ASP A 88 -8.71 -3.15 1.61
C ASP A 88 -7.24 -3.59 1.51
N ILE A 89 -6.58 -3.20 0.43
CA ILE A 89 -5.21 -3.58 0.14
C ILE A 89 -4.41 -2.42 -0.46
N SER A 90 -3.12 -2.45 -0.28
CA SER A 90 -2.12 -1.57 -0.91
C SER A 90 -0.79 -2.30 -1.02
N MET A 91 0.20 -1.70 -1.68
CA MET A 91 1.57 -2.27 -1.71
C MET A 91 2.23 -2.38 -0.33
N GLY A 92 1.77 -1.66 0.68
CA GLY A 92 2.36 -1.67 2.03
C GLY A 92 1.60 -2.48 3.06
N GLY A 93 0.43 -3.03 2.73
CA GLY A 93 -0.38 -3.80 3.69
C GLY A 93 -1.85 -3.90 3.32
N CYS A 94 -2.62 -4.54 4.20
CA CYS A 94 -4.04 -4.78 4.00
C CYS A 94 -4.82 -4.70 5.33
N THR A 95 -6.13 -4.68 5.22
CA THR A 95 -7.05 -4.95 6.34
C THR A 95 -7.69 -6.31 6.15
N LEU A 96 -7.58 -7.15 7.15
CA LEU A 96 -8.07 -8.51 7.18
C LEU A 96 -9.29 -8.59 8.11
N GLN A 97 -10.39 -9.17 7.64
CA GLN A 97 -11.54 -9.53 8.50
C GLN A 97 -11.20 -10.82 9.23
N THR A 98 -10.74 -10.69 10.45
CA THR A 98 -10.40 -11.80 11.35
C THR A 98 -10.32 -11.31 12.79
N THR A 99 -10.25 -12.25 13.70
CA THR A 99 -10.07 -12.02 15.13
C THR A 99 -8.94 -12.92 15.67
N GLY A 100 -8.51 -12.69 16.90
CA GLY A 100 -7.58 -13.60 17.59
C GLY A 100 -6.10 -13.34 17.34
N LEU A 101 -5.71 -12.39 16.50
CA LEU A 101 -4.31 -11.99 16.35
C LEU A 101 -3.99 -10.80 17.26
N GLN A 102 -2.83 -10.83 17.87
CA GLN A 102 -2.37 -9.77 18.78
C GLN A 102 -1.61 -8.68 18.02
N LYS A 103 -1.75 -7.43 18.45
CA LYS A 103 -0.95 -6.31 17.91
C LYS A 103 0.54 -6.57 18.14
N GLY A 104 1.34 -6.34 17.11
CA GLY A 104 2.79 -6.59 17.11
C GLY A 104 3.16 -8.02 16.69
N ALA A 105 2.21 -8.94 16.57
CA ALA A 105 2.49 -10.29 16.07
C ALA A 105 3.01 -10.28 14.65
N PHE A 106 3.99 -11.13 14.36
CA PHE A 106 4.46 -11.41 13.00
C PHE A 106 3.70 -12.62 12.46
N ILE A 107 3.27 -12.50 11.23
CA ILE A 107 2.49 -13.52 10.52
C ILE A 107 3.00 -13.66 9.09
N GLU A 108 2.70 -14.78 8.50
CA GLU A 108 2.81 -15.02 7.06
C GLU A 108 1.41 -15.09 6.45
N LEU A 109 1.25 -14.52 5.25
CA LEU A 109 -0.03 -14.47 4.54
C LEU A 109 0.09 -15.09 3.16
N VAL A 110 -0.95 -15.82 2.76
CA VAL A 110 -1.17 -16.24 1.38
C VAL A 110 -2.46 -15.59 0.90
N LEU A 111 -2.35 -14.77 -0.14
CA LEU A 111 -3.46 -14.07 -0.78
C LEU A 111 -3.90 -14.85 -2.02
N LYS A 112 -5.21 -14.97 -2.23
CA LYS A 112 -5.83 -15.58 -3.41
C LYS A 112 -6.73 -14.55 -4.08
N PRO A 113 -6.19 -13.73 -5.02
CA PRO A 113 -6.96 -12.64 -5.65
C PRO A 113 -8.19 -13.14 -6.40
N THR A 114 -8.03 -14.20 -7.19
CA THR A 114 -9.11 -14.93 -7.91
C THR A 114 -8.83 -16.42 -7.87
N VAL A 115 -9.80 -17.22 -8.30
CA VAL A 115 -9.67 -18.70 -8.33
C VAL A 115 -8.62 -19.15 -9.35
N GLU A 116 -8.44 -18.36 -10.42
CA GLU A 116 -7.54 -18.68 -11.54
C GLU A 116 -6.14 -18.09 -11.37
N ASP A 117 -5.99 -17.07 -10.51
CA ASP A 117 -4.70 -16.42 -10.30
C ASP A 117 -3.80 -17.21 -9.37
N GLU A 118 -2.50 -17.09 -9.63
CA GLU A 118 -1.49 -17.62 -8.74
C GLU A 118 -1.52 -16.91 -7.37
N THR A 119 -1.32 -17.69 -6.34
CA THR A 119 -1.28 -17.17 -4.96
C THR A 119 -0.11 -16.21 -4.74
N ILE A 120 -0.35 -15.18 -3.94
CA ILE A 120 0.69 -14.20 -3.54
C ILE A 120 1.08 -14.48 -2.10
N ARG A 121 2.34 -14.83 -1.87
CA ARG A 121 2.86 -15.12 -0.54
C ARG A 121 3.61 -13.92 0.02
N ILE A 122 3.18 -13.47 1.20
CA ILE A 122 3.83 -12.43 2.01
C ILE A 122 4.57 -13.14 3.13
N GLN A 123 5.89 -13.25 3.02
CA GLN A 123 6.73 -14.03 3.93
C GLN A 123 6.74 -13.46 5.33
N LYS A 124 6.68 -12.13 5.45
CA LYS A 124 6.67 -11.47 6.75
C LYS A 124 5.73 -10.28 6.74
N ALA A 125 4.76 -10.31 7.61
CA ALA A 125 3.85 -9.23 7.87
C ALA A 125 3.68 -9.00 9.38
N MET A 126 3.30 -7.79 9.77
CA MET A 126 3.11 -7.42 11.17
C MET A 126 1.70 -6.89 11.39
N VAL A 127 1.07 -7.34 12.47
CA VAL A 127 -0.20 -6.81 12.94
C VAL A 127 0.01 -5.42 13.55
N CYS A 128 -0.50 -4.38 12.89
CA CYS A 128 -0.33 -2.98 13.31
C CYS A 128 -1.49 -2.47 14.14
N SER A 129 -2.71 -2.93 13.87
CA SER A 129 -3.91 -2.52 14.58
C SER A 129 -4.89 -3.69 14.70
N VAL A 130 -5.58 -3.75 15.84
CA VAL A 130 -6.63 -4.75 16.11
C VAL A 130 -7.90 -4.00 16.43
N ARG A 131 -8.99 -4.38 15.80
CA ARG A 131 -10.36 -3.90 16.01
C ARG A 131 -11.26 -5.11 16.25
N PRO A 132 -12.49 -4.94 16.73
CA PRO A 132 -13.37 -6.07 17.07
C PRO A 132 -13.58 -7.09 15.94
N SER A 133 -13.63 -6.63 14.68
CA SER A 133 -13.91 -7.48 13.50
C SER A 133 -12.85 -7.42 12.41
N SER A 134 -11.77 -6.65 12.60
CA SER A 134 -10.75 -6.44 11.57
C SER A 134 -9.37 -6.14 12.13
N ILE A 135 -8.37 -6.50 11.39
CA ILE A 135 -6.96 -6.35 11.77
C ILE A 135 -6.21 -5.66 10.63
N GLY A 136 -5.51 -4.57 10.98
CA GLY A 136 -4.63 -3.88 10.03
C GLY A 136 -3.25 -4.52 10.03
N ILE A 137 -2.79 -4.91 8.85
CA ILE A 137 -1.54 -5.63 8.62
C ILE A 137 -0.62 -4.79 7.75
N ARG A 138 0.68 -4.76 8.11
CA ARG A 138 1.75 -4.17 7.31
C ARG A 138 2.64 -5.28 6.74
N PHE A 139 2.89 -5.23 5.45
CA PHE A 139 3.85 -6.09 4.78
C PHE A 139 5.27 -5.61 5.10
N LEU A 140 6.14 -6.51 5.48
CA LEU A 140 7.53 -6.23 5.85
C LEU A 140 8.51 -6.85 4.86
N ASP A 141 8.20 -8.07 4.39
CA ASP A 141 9.01 -8.79 3.43
C ASP A 141 8.12 -9.50 2.41
N VAL A 142 8.37 -9.17 1.15
CA VAL A 142 7.67 -9.73 -0.01
C VAL A 142 8.72 -10.00 -1.08
N GLN A 143 8.89 -11.25 -1.46
CA GLN A 143 9.81 -11.62 -2.53
C GLN A 143 9.47 -10.91 -3.84
N LEU A 144 10.46 -10.67 -4.67
CA LEU A 144 10.34 -9.87 -5.89
C LEU A 144 9.20 -10.34 -6.81
N GLU A 145 9.04 -11.66 -6.97
CA GLU A 145 8.00 -12.24 -7.81
C GLU A 145 6.60 -11.95 -7.23
N ASN A 146 6.40 -12.22 -5.93
CA ASN A 146 5.16 -11.92 -5.23
C ASN A 146 4.87 -10.41 -5.19
N HIS A 147 5.92 -9.58 -5.11
CA HIS A 147 5.79 -8.13 -5.18
C HIS A 147 5.27 -7.67 -6.56
N ARG A 148 5.74 -8.29 -7.65
CA ARG A 148 5.23 -8.01 -9.00
C ARG A 148 3.76 -8.42 -9.15
N ARG A 149 3.38 -9.60 -8.67
CA ARG A 149 1.97 -10.06 -8.66
C ARG A 149 1.07 -9.16 -7.83
N LEU A 150 1.53 -8.77 -6.65
CA LEU A 150 0.82 -7.81 -5.81
C LEU A 150 0.63 -6.46 -6.53
N ALA A 151 1.64 -5.98 -7.24
CA ALA A 151 1.55 -4.75 -8.02
C ALA A 151 0.53 -4.86 -9.17
N GLN A 152 0.38 -6.01 -9.81
CA GLN A 152 -0.65 -6.26 -10.82
C GLN A 152 -2.05 -6.20 -10.23
N VAL A 153 -2.28 -6.83 -9.07
CA VAL A 153 -3.56 -6.75 -8.35
C VAL A 153 -3.89 -5.31 -7.96
N VAL A 154 -2.93 -4.59 -7.38
CA VAL A 154 -3.10 -3.18 -7.00
C VAL A 154 -3.36 -2.30 -8.23
N LEU A 155 -2.68 -2.55 -9.36
CA LEU A 155 -2.92 -1.83 -10.61
C LEU A 155 -4.35 -2.06 -11.12
N GLY A 156 -4.81 -3.31 -11.15
CA GLY A 156 -6.17 -3.66 -11.55
C GLY A 156 -7.22 -2.94 -10.71
N LEU A 157 -7.02 -2.87 -9.39
CA LEU A 157 -7.91 -2.15 -8.48
C LEU A 157 -7.86 -0.63 -8.69
N LEU A 158 -6.68 -0.05 -8.94
CA LEU A 158 -6.52 1.38 -9.23
C LEU A 158 -7.27 1.78 -10.50
N VAL A 159 -7.13 0.99 -11.56
CA VAL A 159 -7.83 1.23 -12.83
C VAL A 159 -9.33 0.98 -12.69
N GLY A 160 -9.73 -0.12 -12.05
CA GLY A 160 -11.13 -0.49 -11.88
C GLY A 160 -11.94 0.46 -11.00
N GLN A 161 -11.29 1.17 -10.07
CA GLN A 161 -11.96 2.17 -9.23
C GLN A 161 -11.97 3.59 -9.86
N GLY A 162 -11.53 3.73 -11.12
CA GLY A 162 -11.46 5.02 -11.80
C GLY A 162 -10.53 6.01 -11.11
N LEU A 163 -9.65 5.50 -10.24
CA LEU A 163 -8.61 6.27 -9.59
C LEU A 163 -7.47 6.55 -10.58
N ASP A 164 -7.76 7.22 -11.67
CA ASP A 164 -6.84 8.26 -12.13
C ASP A 164 -6.71 9.20 -10.95
N LEU A 165 -5.71 8.93 -10.07
CA LEU A 165 -5.42 9.83 -8.97
C LEU A 165 -5.27 11.21 -9.58
N PRO A 166 -6.29 12.10 -9.45
CA PRO A 166 -6.07 13.45 -9.86
C PRO A 166 -4.96 13.95 -8.94
N VAL A 167 -3.80 14.19 -9.47
CA VAL A 167 -3.04 15.30 -8.99
C VAL A 167 -3.91 16.50 -9.35
N ASN A 168 -4.97 16.69 -8.57
CA ASN A 168 -5.84 17.84 -8.73
C ASN A 168 -4.95 19.06 -8.60
N ALA A 169 -4.93 19.77 -9.68
CA ALA A 169 -4.27 21.03 -9.85
C ALA A 169 -4.66 22.04 -8.77
#